data_2eac12f070bb01b3915cd43726bd5aef
#
_entry.id   2eac12f070bb01b3915cd43726bd5aef
#
_cell.length_a   1.000
_cell.length_b   1.000
_cell.length_c   1.000
_cell.angle_alpha   90.00
_cell.angle_beta   90.00
_cell.angle_gamma   90.00
#
_symmetry.space_group_name_H-M   'P 1'
#
loop_
_entity.id
_entity.type
_entity.pdbx_description
1 polymer ?
#
loop_
_entity_poly.entity_id
_entity_poly.type
_entity_poly.pdbx_seq_one_letter_code
_entity_poly.pdbx_strand_id
1 'polypeptide(L)'
;MKILLADAFDESLPGRLKQFGEVFDDMTRIAEAEVLLVRSKTRVTKEMVAGAPKLKLVIRGGVGLDNVDKAACKERGVEVRNTPQASSIAVAELAMALMLAVPNRIVEAHNSMKEGKFLKKELKRTELYKKTLLVLGAGLIGREVAKRARAFGMKVVACDPFVKECAEADEILQEMGDAL
;
A
#
# COMPACT_ATOMS: atom_id res chain seq x y z
N MET A 1 -16.06 6.79 23.03
CA MET A 1 -14.90 5.92 22.85
C MET A 1 -13.62 6.74 23.07
N LYS A 2 -12.53 6.09 23.47
CA LYS A 2 -11.20 6.69 23.56
C LYS A 2 -10.34 6.16 22.41
N ILE A 3 -9.93 7.04 21.51
CA ILE A 3 -9.26 6.71 20.24
C ILE A 3 -7.83 7.22 20.28
N LEU A 4 -6.85 6.29 20.24
CA LEU A 4 -5.43 6.61 20.19
C LEU A 4 -4.90 6.56 18.77
N LEU A 5 -4.26 7.62 18.32
CA LEU A 5 -3.52 7.71 17.06
C LEU A 5 -2.04 7.48 17.34
N ALA A 6 -1.52 6.29 17.06
CA ALA A 6 -0.12 5.95 17.34
C ALA A 6 0.86 6.37 16.25
N ASP A 7 0.35 6.66 15.04
CA ASP A 7 1.15 7.12 13.92
C ASP A 7 0.56 8.42 13.34
N ALA A 8 1.34 9.12 12.53
CA ALA A 8 0.86 10.29 11.80
C ALA A 8 -0.18 9.90 10.74
N PHE A 9 -1.30 10.59 10.73
CA PHE A 9 -2.36 10.51 9.74
C PHE A 9 -2.58 11.89 9.09
N ASP A 10 -3.52 11.96 8.16
CA ASP A 10 -3.96 13.22 7.59
C ASP A 10 -4.45 14.17 8.69
N GLU A 11 -4.10 15.47 8.58
CA GLU A 11 -4.39 16.49 9.60
C GLU A 11 -5.89 16.65 9.89
N SER A 12 -6.75 16.30 8.95
CA SER A 12 -8.21 16.36 9.12
C SER A 12 -8.76 15.17 9.93
N LEU A 13 -8.02 14.05 10.02
CA LEU A 13 -8.52 12.81 10.62
C LEU A 13 -8.89 12.97 12.09
N PRO A 14 -8.08 13.58 12.97
CA PRO A 14 -8.44 13.76 14.37
C PRO A 14 -9.76 14.50 14.55
N GLY A 15 -9.97 15.55 13.76
CA GLY A 15 -11.22 16.34 13.76
C GLY A 15 -12.44 15.50 13.37
N ARG A 16 -12.30 14.68 12.34
CA ARG A 16 -13.36 13.79 11.86
C ARG A 16 -13.68 12.65 12.84
N LEU A 17 -12.71 12.20 13.61
CA LEU A 17 -12.90 11.13 14.60
C LEU A 17 -13.56 11.63 15.89
N LYS A 18 -13.52 12.93 16.21
CA LYS A 18 -14.12 13.49 17.43
C LYS A 18 -15.62 13.17 17.57
N GLN A 19 -16.34 12.97 16.47
CA GLN A 19 -17.74 12.55 16.51
C GLN A 19 -17.96 11.17 17.15
N PHE A 20 -16.90 10.34 17.21
CA PHE A 20 -16.94 9.01 17.81
C PHE A 20 -16.41 8.96 19.24
N GLY A 21 -15.74 10.02 19.71
CA GLY A 21 -15.20 10.10 21.07
C GLY A 21 -13.98 10.99 21.22
N GLU A 22 -13.30 10.82 22.34
CA GLU A 22 -12.02 11.48 22.64
C GLU A 22 -10.92 10.94 21.74
N VAL A 23 -10.18 11.83 21.07
CA VAL A 23 -9.05 11.48 20.19
C VAL A 23 -7.77 12.06 20.78
N PHE A 24 -6.74 11.26 20.90
CA PHE A 24 -5.43 11.64 21.43
C PHE A 24 -4.29 10.88 20.73
N ASP A 25 -3.06 11.39 20.83
CA ASP A 25 -1.84 10.85 20.23
C ASP A 25 -0.73 10.53 21.25
N ASP A 26 -1.05 10.66 22.55
CA ASP A 26 -0.15 10.36 23.64
C ASP A 26 -0.12 8.84 23.92
N MET A 27 0.96 8.17 23.52
CA MET A 27 1.18 6.73 23.72
C MET A 27 1.28 6.32 25.17
N THR A 28 1.59 7.23 26.11
CA THR A 28 1.64 6.92 27.55
C THR A 28 0.25 6.60 28.10
N ARG A 29 -0.81 7.04 27.41
CA ARG A 29 -2.21 6.81 27.75
C ARG A 29 -2.80 5.56 27.09
N ILE A 30 -1.98 4.66 26.54
CA ILE A 30 -2.46 3.46 25.83
C ILE A 30 -3.43 2.62 26.66
N ALA A 31 -3.26 2.56 27.97
CA ALA A 31 -4.15 1.83 28.88
C ALA A 31 -5.61 2.35 28.90
N GLU A 32 -5.83 3.59 28.42
CA GLU A 32 -7.15 4.18 28.31
C GLU A 32 -7.83 3.89 26.97
N ALA A 33 -7.04 3.51 25.93
CA ALA A 33 -7.51 3.37 24.58
C ALA A 33 -8.50 2.21 24.41
N GLU A 34 -9.62 2.49 23.75
CA GLU A 34 -10.58 1.48 23.28
C GLU A 34 -10.35 1.15 21.81
N VAL A 35 -9.86 2.13 21.03
CA VAL A 35 -9.50 2.00 19.62
C VAL A 35 -8.09 2.50 19.42
N LEU A 36 -7.28 1.71 18.71
CA LEU A 36 -5.91 2.06 18.35
C LEU A 36 -5.79 2.16 16.83
N LEU A 37 -5.39 3.33 16.32
CA LEU A 37 -5.07 3.53 14.93
C LEU A 37 -3.56 3.55 14.73
N VAL A 38 -3.09 2.68 13.82
CA VAL A 38 -1.67 2.57 13.43
C VAL A 38 -1.50 2.65 11.91
N ARG A 39 -0.30 2.97 11.46
CA ARG A 39 0.12 2.80 10.06
C ARG A 39 1.27 1.77 10.00
N SER A 40 2.36 2.11 9.32
CA SER A 40 3.49 1.19 9.13
C SER A 40 4.60 1.35 10.18
N LYS A 41 4.65 2.47 10.91
CA LYS A 41 5.73 2.79 11.87
C LYS A 41 5.55 2.05 13.18
N THR A 42 4.36 2.10 13.77
CA THR A 42 4.06 1.46 15.04
C THR A 42 3.81 -0.04 14.86
N ARG A 43 4.50 -0.86 15.65
CA ARG A 43 4.24 -2.30 15.77
C ARG A 43 3.32 -2.55 16.95
N VAL A 44 2.19 -3.18 16.70
CA VAL A 44 1.25 -3.65 17.72
C VAL A 44 1.71 -5.02 18.19
N THR A 45 2.48 -5.03 19.29
CA THR A 45 3.05 -6.25 19.88
C THR A 45 2.12 -6.84 20.94
N LYS A 46 2.44 -8.06 21.38
CA LYS A 46 1.74 -8.73 22.49
C LYS A 46 1.78 -7.89 23.78
N GLU A 47 2.92 -7.28 24.08
CA GLU A 47 3.11 -6.42 25.26
C GLU A 47 2.24 -5.17 25.17
N MET A 48 2.17 -4.57 23.98
CA MET A 48 1.32 -3.39 23.75
C MET A 48 -0.16 -3.74 23.95
N VAL A 49 -0.63 -4.86 23.39
CA VAL A 49 -1.99 -5.35 23.59
C VAL A 49 -2.27 -5.67 25.05
N ALA A 50 -1.29 -6.26 25.76
CA ALA A 50 -1.40 -6.54 27.19
C ALA A 50 -1.50 -5.26 28.03
N GLY A 51 -0.75 -4.21 27.66
CA GLY A 51 -0.78 -2.89 28.32
C GLY A 51 -2.01 -2.05 28.04
N ALA A 52 -2.90 -2.51 27.14
CA ALA A 52 -4.13 -1.81 26.74
C ALA A 52 -5.40 -2.59 27.16
N PRO A 53 -5.75 -2.64 28.46
CA PRO A 53 -6.82 -3.51 28.96
C PRO A 53 -8.21 -3.16 28.42
N LYS A 54 -8.42 -1.93 27.93
CA LYS A 54 -9.70 -1.45 27.38
C LYS A 54 -9.79 -1.57 25.87
N LEU A 55 -8.70 -2.02 25.20
CA LEU A 55 -8.62 -2.09 23.73
C LEU A 55 -9.61 -3.10 23.18
N LYS A 56 -10.41 -2.66 22.22
CA LYS A 56 -11.43 -3.46 21.53
C LYS A 56 -11.15 -3.59 20.04
N LEU A 57 -10.45 -2.58 19.46
CA LEU A 57 -10.26 -2.50 18.02
C LEU A 57 -8.90 -1.90 17.69
N VAL A 58 -8.17 -2.57 16.80
CA VAL A 58 -6.98 -2.04 16.14
C VAL A 58 -7.31 -1.80 14.67
N ILE A 59 -7.08 -0.59 14.17
CA ILE A 59 -7.24 -0.25 12.76
C ILE A 59 -5.87 0.11 12.16
N ARG A 60 -5.43 -0.67 11.17
CA ARG A 60 -4.24 -0.32 10.40
C ARG A 60 -4.64 0.47 9.15
N GLY A 61 -4.20 1.74 9.06
CA GLY A 61 -4.36 2.56 7.87
C GLY A 61 -3.46 2.08 6.73
N GLY A 62 -3.95 1.17 5.91
CA GLY A 62 -3.26 0.58 4.78
C GLY A 62 -3.64 -0.88 4.52
N VAL A 63 -2.89 -1.58 3.65
CA VAL A 63 -3.25 -2.91 3.15
C VAL A 63 -2.75 -4.04 4.06
N GLY A 64 -1.44 -4.09 4.34
CA GLY A 64 -0.83 -5.17 5.11
C GLY A 64 -1.21 -5.12 6.60
N LEU A 65 -1.00 -6.21 7.31
CA LEU A 65 -1.18 -6.33 8.76
C LEU A 65 0.05 -6.97 9.42
N ASP A 66 1.18 -6.90 8.74
CA ASP A 66 2.48 -7.49 9.13
C ASP A 66 3.07 -6.86 10.40
N ASN A 67 2.67 -5.64 10.72
CA ASN A 67 3.06 -4.95 11.94
C ASN A 67 2.07 -5.11 13.11
N VAL A 68 1.05 -5.98 12.98
CA VAL A 68 0.06 -6.25 14.04
C VAL A 68 0.13 -7.71 14.45
N ASP A 69 0.36 -7.97 15.73
CA ASP A 69 0.26 -9.31 16.32
C ASP A 69 -1.22 -9.72 16.42
N LYS A 70 -1.70 -10.35 15.33
CA LYS A 70 -3.09 -10.81 15.22
C LYS A 70 -3.42 -11.91 16.24
N ALA A 71 -2.44 -12.73 16.63
CA ALA A 71 -2.65 -13.80 17.60
C ALA A 71 -2.90 -13.19 18.99
N ALA A 72 -2.05 -12.26 19.42
CA ALA A 72 -2.23 -11.56 20.69
C ALA A 72 -3.55 -10.77 20.74
N CYS A 73 -3.93 -10.11 19.64
CA CYS A 73 -5.21 -9.41 19.55
C CYS A 73 -6.38 -10.39 19.72
N LYS A 74 -6.34 -11.53 19.00
CA LYS A 74 -7.38 -12.55 19.07
C LYS A 74 -7.52 -13.16 20.47
N GLU A 75 -6.41 -13.48 21.13
CA GLU A 75 -6.40 -14.02 22.52
C GLU A 75 -7.11 -13.08 23.51
N ARG A 76 -7.08 -11.78 23.26
CA ARG A 76 -7.70 -10.75 24.12
C ARG A 76 -9.05 -10.25 23.60
N GLY A 77 -9.60 -10.85 22.53
CA GLY A 77 -10.87 -10.43 21.93
C GLY A 77 -10.80 -9.05 21.25
N VAL A 78 -9.59 -8.59 20.86
CA VAL A 78 -9.40 -7.34 20.14
C VAL A 78 -9.58 -7.58 18.65
N GLU A 79 -10.52 -6.87 18.04
CA GLU A 79 -10.74 -6.92 16.60
C GLU A 79 -9.60 -6.20 15.86
N VAL A 80 -9.17 -6.76 14.71
CA VAL A 80 -8.17 -6.12 13.84
C VAL A 80 -8.77 -5.84 12.48
N ARG A 81 -8.70 -4.60 12.04
CA ARG A 81 -9.16 -4.14 10.71
C ARG A 81 -8.06 -3.39 9.98
N ASN A 82 -8.18 -3.33 8.66
CA ASN A 82 -7.34 -2.53 7.78
C ASN A 82 -8.17 -1.75 6.76
N THR A 83 -7.51 -0.88 5.96
CA THR A 83 -8.15 -0.07 4.93
C THR A 83 -7.54 -0.36 3.56
N PRO A 84 -7.75 -1.57 2.99
CA PRO A 84 -7.00 -2.03 1.82
C PRO A 84 -7.34 -1.23 0.55
N GLN A 85 -8.54 -0.66 0.45
CA GLN A 85 -8.96 0.10 -0.72
C GLN A 85 -8.40 1.53 -0.75
N ALA A 86 -8.05 2.11 0.41
CA ALA A 86 -7.71 3.53 0.53
C ALA A 86 -6.43 3.93 -0.22
N SER A 87 -5.49 3.02 -0.44
CA SER A 87 -4.19 3.31 -1.06
C SER A 87 -3.95 2.57 -2.38
N SER A 88 -4.84 1.66 -2.81
CA SER A 88 -4.60 0.82 -3.98
C SER A 88 -4.41 1.63 -5.27
N ILE A 89 -5.20 2.66 -5.47
CA ILE A 89 -5.09 3.55 -6.63
C ILE A 89 -3.76 4.33 -6.58
N ALA A 90 -3.45 4.96 -5.44
CA ALA A 90 -2.23 5.76 -5.30
C ALA A 90 -0.95 4.92 -5.51
N VAL A 91 -0.93 3.68 -4.99
CA VAL A 91 0.20 2.76 -5.22
C VAL A 91 0.31 2.35 -6.68
N ALA A 92 -0.82 2.06 -7.33
CA ALA A 92 -0.82 1.72 -8.75
C ALA A 92 -0.36 2.89 -9.64
N GLU A 93 -0.75 4.12 -9.32
CA GLU A 93 -0.29 5.32 -10.02
C GLU A 93 1.21 5.53 -9.83
N LEU A 94 1.74 5.35 -8.62
CA LEU A 94 3.18 5.41 -8.37
C LEU A 94 3.93 4.33 -9.14
N ALA A 95 3.41 3.10 -9.20
CA ALA A 95 4.01 2.02 -9.99
C ALA A 95 4.09 2.41 -11.47
N MET A 96 3.01 2.95 -12.05
CA MET A 96 3.00 3.43 -13.44
C MET A 96 3.97 4.60 -13.65
N ALA A 97 4.04 5.53 -12.71
CA ALA A 97 4.99 6.65 -12.78
C ALA A 97 6.45 6.16 -12.84
N LEU A 98 6.81 5.19 -11.99
CA LEU A 98 8.14 4.57 -12.00
C LEU A 98 8.39 3.78 -13.28
N MET A 99 7.41 3.00 -13.75
CA MET A 99 7.50 2.26 -15.02
C MET A 99 7.69 3.18 -16.23
N LEU A 100 7.17 4.39 -16.21
CA LEU A 100 7.39 5.39 -17.23
C LEU A 100 8.73 6.12 -17.05
N ALA A 101 9.13 6.39 -15.81
CA ALA A 101 10.35 7.15 -15.51
C ALA A 101 11.63 6.41 -15.93
N VAL A 102 11.68 5.09 -15.70
CA VAL A 102 12.88 4.28 -15.95
C VAL A 102 13.22 4.18 -17.45
N PRO A 103 12.35 3.66 -18.33
CA PRO A 103 12.66 3.49 -19.75
C PRO A 103 12.75 4.82 -20.50
N ASN A 104 12.13 5.88 -19.99
CA ASN A 104 12.25 7.23 -20.54
C ASN A 104 13.43 8.02 -19.96
N ARG A 105 14.17 7.45 -18.99
CA ARG A 105 15.33 8.07 -18.36
C ARG A 105 15.05 9.48 -17.82
N ILE A 106 13.87 9.66 -17.21
CA ILE A 106 13.35 10.97 -16.79
C ILE A 106 14.29 11.67 -15.82
N VAL A 107 14.83 10.94 -14.83
CA VAL A 107 15.72 11.52 -13.80
C VAL A 107 17.03 12.03 -14.44
N GLU A 108 17.64 11.24 -15.33
CA GLU A 108 18.87 11.65 -16.03
C GLU A 108 18.62 12.86 -16.94
N ALA A 109 17.50 12.82 -17.68
CA ALA A 109 17.12 13.95 -18.53
C ALA A 109 16.92 15.23 -17.71
N HIS A 110 16.20 15.12 -16.58
CA HIS A 110 15.99 16.24 -15.67
C HIS A 110 17.33 16.82 -15.15
N ASN A 111 18.22 15.95 -14.66
CA ASN A 111 19.49 16.38 -14.09
C ASN A 111 20.39 17.04 -15.15
N SER A 112 20.48 16.45 -16.36
CA SER A 112 21.26 17.03 -17.44
C SER A 112 20.74 18.41 -17.88
N MET A 113 19.42 18.57 -17.94
CA MET A 113 18.79 19.84 -18.25
C MET A 113 19.09 20.91 -17.20
N LYS A 114 19.11 20.56 -15.92
CA LYS A 114 19.52 21.49 -14.84
C LYS A 114 20.97 21.96 -14.96
N GLU A 115 21.84 21.13 -15.56
CA GLU A 115 23.23 21.47 -15.87
C GLU A 115 23.39 22.18 -17.21
N GLY A 116 22.32 22.55 -17.89
CA GLY A 116 22.34 23.18 -19.21
C GLY A 116 22.71 22.25 -20.36
N LYS A 117 22.64 20.91 -20.14
CA LYS A 117 22.97 19.88 -21.13
C LYS A 117 21.73 19.28 -21.74
N PHE A 118 21.58 19.24 -23.06
CA PHE A 118 20.49 18.62 -23.78
C PHE A 118 20.94 17.31 -24.44
N LEU A 119 20.86 16.20 -23.70
CA LEU A 119 21.40 14.89 -24.08
C LEU A 119 20.43 14.08 -24.96
N LYS A 120 19.92 14.65 -26.04
CA LYS A 120 18.92 14.03 -26.92
C LYS A 120 19.39 12.71 -27.56
N LYS A 121 20.67 12.64 -27.96
CA LYS A 121 21.23 11.46 -28.65
C LYS A 121 21.67 10.37 -27.68
N GLU A 122 22.10 10.75 -26.50
CA GLU A 122 22.64 9.88 -25.46
C GLU A 122 21.52 9.15 -24.67
N LEU A 123 20.42 9.85 -24.43
CA LEU A 123 19.28 9.32 -23.67
C LEU A 123 18.32 8.54 -24.57
N LYS A 124 18.75 7.33 -24.99
CA LYS A 124 17.85 6.41 -25.71
C LYS A 124 16.73 5.95 -24.80
N ARG A 125 15.49 6.00 -25.30
CA ARG A 125 14.26 5.64 -24.59
C ARG A 125 13.67 4.37 -25.15
N THR A 126 12.83 3.71 -24.34
CA THR A 126 12.04 2.55 -24.74
C THR A 126 10.59 2.80 -24.35
N GLU A 127 9.68 2.47 -25.26
CA GLU A 127 8.24 2.58 -25.00
C GLU A 127 7.73 1.37 -24.21
N LEU A 128 6.64 1.55 -23.45
CA LEU A 128 5.91 0.46 -22.81
C LEU A 128 4.98 -0.27 -23.78
N TYR A 129 4.58 0.38 -24.85
CA TYR A 129 3.70 -0.16 -25.85
C TYR A 129 4.19 -1.51 -26.41
N LYS A 130 3.28 -2.50 -26.46
CA LYS A 130 3.57 -3.90 -26.87
C LYS A 130 4.59 -4.64 -25.99
N LYS A 131 4.99 -4.10 -24.86
CA LYS A 131 5.80 -4.85 -23.87
C LYS A 131 4.91 -5.72 -23.01
N THR A 132 5.48 -6.78 -22.47
CA THR A 132 4.79 -7.63 -21.48
C THR A 132 5.11 -7.14 -20.07
N LEU A 133 4.07 -6.99 -19.26
CA LEU A 133 4.18 -6.73 -17.83
C LEU A 133 3.77 -7.98 -17.08
N LEU A 134 4.66 -8.51 -16.25
CA LEU A 134 4.32 -9.51 -15.24
C LEU A 134 3.94 -8.81 -13.93
N VAL A 135 2.72 -9.06 -13.45
CA VAL A 135 2.21 -8.57 -12.17
C VAL A 135 2.21 -9.69 -11.16
N LEU A 136 3.09 -9.60 -10.16
CA LEU A 136 3.14 -10.57 -9.05
C LEU A 136 2.13 -10.16 -7.98
N GLY A 137 1.04 -10.91 -7.86
CA GLY A 137 -0.09 -10.64 -7.00
C GLY A 137 -1.25 -9.94 -7.72
N ALA A 138 -2.37 -10.65 -7.93
CA ALA A 138 -3.59 -10.15 -8.57
C ALA A 138 -4.62 -9.61 -7.56
N GLY A 139 -4.14 -9.04 -6.44
CA GLY A 139 -4.95 -8.33 -5.45
C GLY A 139 -5.40 -6.94 -5.94
N LEU A 140 -5.93 -6.12 -5.02
CA LEU A 140 -6.47 -4.79 -5.35
C LEU A 140 -5.45 -3.90 -6.09
N ILE A 141 -4.21 -3.84 -5.61
CA ILE A 141 -3.15 -3.03 -6.22
C ILE A 141 -2.76 -3.61 -7.59
N GLY A 142 -2.51 -4.93 -7.66
CA GLY A 142 -2.11 -5.58 -8.91
C GLY A 142 -3.13 -5.39 -10.02
N ARG A 143 -4.43 -5.51 -9.73
CA ARG A 143 -5.51 -5.25 -10.68
C ARG A 143 -5.51 -3.79 -11.16
N GLU A 144 -5.31 -2.82 -10.26
CA GLU A 144 -5.24 -1.41 -10.64
C GLU A 144 -3.99 -1.08 -11.49
N VAL A 145 -2.87 -1.76 -11.27
CA VAL A 145 -1.68 -1.67 -12.14
C VAL A 145 -1.97 -2.31 -13.50
N ALA A 146 -2.52 -3.52 -13.53
CA ALA A 146 -2.87 -4.26 -14.73
C ALA A 146 -3.81 -3.46 -15.65
N LYS A 147 -4.87 -2.90 -15.09
CA LYS A 147 -5.83 -2.04 -15.81
C LYS A 147 -5.13 -0.85 -16.49
N ARG A 148 -4.21 -0.18 -15.80
CA ARG A 148 -3.47 0.96 -16.35
C ARG A 148 -2.45 0.52 -17.40
N ALA A 149 -1.74 -0.57 -17.17
CA ALA A 149 -0.77 -1.10 -18.12
C ALA A 149 -1.43 -1.50 -19.47
N ARG A 150 -2.63 -2.10 -19.41
CA ARG A 150 -3.41 -2.39 -20.65
C ARG A 150 -3.77 -1.11 -21.40
N ALA A 151 -4.10 -0.02 -20.71
CA ALA A 151 -4.36 1.27 -21.35
C ALA A 151 -3.11 1.85 -22.06
N PHE A 152 -1.91 1.45 -21.62
CA PHE A 152 -0.65 1.75 -22.33
C PHE A 152 -0.34 0.77 -23.47
N GLY A 153 -1.25 -0.14 -23.81
CA GLY A 153 -1.08 -1.13 -24.88
C GLY A 153 -0.06 -2.22 -24.55
N MET A 154 0.15 -2.50 -23.26
CA MET A 154 0.98 -3.62 -22.81
C MET A 154 0.19 -4.93 -22.83
N LYS A 155 0.86 -6.06 -23.04
CA LYS A 155 0.35 -7.38 -22.63
C LYS A 155 0.56 -7.52 -21.11
N VAL A 156 -0.49 -7.93 -20.39
CA VAL A 156 -0.41 -8.10 -18.92
C VAL A 156 -0.58 -9.58 -18.57
N VAL A 157 0.42 -10.14 -17.92
CA VAL A 157 0.38 -11.46 -17.30
C VAL A 157 0.35 -11.27 -15.79
N ALA A 158 -0.65 -11.80 -15.11
CA ALA A 158 -0.70 -11.80 -13.65
C ALA A 158 -0.26 -13.18 -13.12
N CYS A 159 0.40 -13.19 -11.97
CA CYS A 159 0.75 -14.43 -11.27
C CYS A 159 0.28 -14.32 -9.81
N ASP A 160 -0.63 -15.22 -9.41
CA ASP A 160 -1.16 -15.25 -8.04
C ASP A 160 -1.63 -16.67 -7.69
N PRO A 161 -1.11 -17.29 -6.60
CA PRO A 161 -1.46 -18.65 -6.23
C PRO A 161 -2.91 -18.83 -5.73
N PHE A 162 -3.58 -17.75 -5.38
CA PHE A 162 -4.91 -17.77 -4.77
C PHE A 162 -6.02 -17.24 -5.70
N VAL A 163 -5.65 -16.37 -6.64
CA VAL A 163 -6.59 -15.74 -7.58
C VAL A 163 -6.59 -16.49 -8.89
N LYS A 164 -7.75 -17.04 -9.28
CA LYS A 164 -7.90 -17.83 -10.50
C LYS A 164 -8.33 -17.00 -11.71
N GLU A 165 -8.92 -15.83 -11.49
CA GLU A 165 -9.44 -14.97 -12.53
C GLU A 165 -9.08 -13.51 -12.28
N CYS A 166 -8.58 -12.84 -13.30
CA CYS A 166 -8.24 -11.42 -13.28
C CYS A 166 -8.64 -10.79 -14.62
N ALA A 167 -9.77 -10.11 -14.63
CA ALA A 167 -10.31 -9.47 -15.83
C ALA A 167 -9.41 -8.35 -16.40
N GLU A 168 -8.52 -7.82 -15.56
CA GLU A 168 -7.57 -6.77 -15.90
C GLU A 168 -6.28 -7.31 -16.52
N ALA A 169 -6.02 -8.62 -16.48
CA ALA A 169 -4.88 -9.28 -17.12
C ALA A 169 -5.32 -10.04 -18.39
N ASP A 170 -4.40 -10.24 -19.32
CA ASP A 170 -4.61 -11.05 -20.52
C ASP A 170 -4.41 -12.54 -20.20
N GLU A 171 -3.64 -12.84 -19.15
CA GLU A 171 -3.33 -14.20 -18.70
C GLU A 171 -3.12 -14.20 -17.20
N ILE A 172 -3.51 -15.29 -16.52
CA ILE A 172 -3.23 -15.50 -15.10
C ILE A 172 -2.56 -16.86 -14.88
N LEU A 173 -1.46 -16.82 -14.15
CA LEU A 173 -0.64 -17.97 -13.78
C LEU A 173 -0.77 -18.23 -12.28
N GLN A 174 -0.71 -19.52 -11.89
CA GLN A 174 -0.78 -19.90 -10.47
C GLN A 174 0.61 -20.04 -9.85
N GLU A 175 1.62 -20.31 -10.67
CA GLU A 175 3.00 -20.49 -10.25
C GLU A 175 3.95 -19.60 -11.08
N MET A 176 5.03 -19.14 -10.42
CA MET A 176 5.99 -18.22 -11.05
C MET A 176 6.88 -18.94 -12.08
N GLY A 177 7.04 -20.26 -11.95
CA GLY A 177 7.81 -21.07 -12.90
C GLY A 177 7.25 -21.06 -14.33
N ASP A 178 5.94 -20.81 -14.47
CA ASP A 178 5.26 -20.73 -15.76
C ASP A 178 5.40 -19.34 -16.41
N ALA A 179 5.96 -18.36 -15.68
CA ALA A 179 6.09 -16.97 -16.12
C ALA A 179 7.45 -16.60 -16.71
N LEU A 180 8.45 -17.49 -16.59
CA LEU A 180 9.84 -17.33 -17.02
C LEU A 180 10.14 -18.23 -18.21
#